data_118d687400ef70f37114dfc85fc079db
#
_entry.id   118d687400ef70f37114dfc85fc079db
#
_cell.length_a   1.000
_cell.length_b   1.000
_cell.length_c   1.000
_cell.angle_alpha   90.00
_cell.angle_beta   90.00
_cell.angle_gamma   90.00
#
_symmetry.space_group_name_H-M   'P 1'
#
loop_
_entity.id
_entity.type
_entity.pdbx_description
1 polymer ?
#
loop_
_entity_poly.entity_id
_entity_poly.type
_entity_poly.pdbx_seq_one_letter_code
_entity_poly.pdbx_strand_id
1 'polypeptide(L)'
;MTTLYEGAYAKLNLTLDVLGTRDDGYHDLRSVMQTISVRDDIEIDVGTGKPWELHCDMDGIPTDEGNLAWKAAKLYLDTIKKDPDGITIRITKRIPEGSGMAGGSADAAAVLRALNRHYGEPLSIGALAELGAAIGSDVPFCTICGTAMVEGRGERVRPLPNMPDCLFVICKPEFSISTPEMFRKLDEKQVYKHPDNAEWNPPFFQAISVRSARTCTMSLIPWSLRRIWN
;
A
#
# COMPACT_ATOMS: atom_id res chain seq x y z
N MET A 1 -8.67 20.16 20.89
CA MET A 1 -8.70 19.77 19.47
C MET A 1 -7.32 19.99 18.88
N THR A 2 -6.76 19.01 18.22
CA THR A 2 -5.46 19.08 17.53
C THR A 2 -5.64 18.56 16.12
N THR A 3 -5.17 19.29 15.11
CA THR A 3 -5.20 18.88 13.71
C THR A 3 -3.86 18.30 13.28
N LEU A 4 -3.89 17.13 12.68
CA LEU A 4 -2.72 16.40 12.16
C LEU A 4 -2.81 16.32 10.64
N TYR A 5 -1.65 16.39 9.98
CA TYR A 5 -1.53 16.23 8.53
C TYR A 5 -0.53 15.14 8.20
N GLU A 6 -0.90 14.26 7.25
CA GLU A 6 -0.03 13.17 6.80
C GLU A 6 -0.27 12.84 5.33
N GLY A 7 0.82 12.49 4.60
CA GLY A 7 0.73 12.00 3.23
C GLY A 7 0.53 10.49 3.17
N ALA A 8 -0.46 10.04 2.42
CA ALA A 8 -0.74 8.64 2.15
C ALA A 8 -0.14 8.26 0.78
N TYR A 9 1.11 7.80 0.77
CA TYR A 9 1.86 7.56 -0.46
C TYR A 9 1.48 6.25 -1.14
N ALA A 10 1.27 6.30 -2.45
CA ALA A 10 1.02 5.15 -3.30
C ALA A 10 2.24 4.23 -3.41
N LYS A 11 1.99 2.98 -3.84
CA LYS A 11 3.05 2.00 -4.14
C LYS A 11 2.97 1.50 -5.57
N LEU A 12 4.09 1.01 -6.06
CA LEU A 12 4.18 0.18 -7.26
C LEU A 12 4.81 -1.17 -6.91
N ASN A 13 4.35 -2.23 -7.58
CA ASN A 13 5.06 -3.50 -7.61
C ASN A 13 6.07 -3.44 -8.76
N LEU A 14 7.37 -3.30 -8.45
CA LEU A 14 8.44 -3.34 -9.44
C LEU A 14 8.61 -4.75 -10.02
N THR A 15 8.43 -5.74 -9.15
CA THR A 15 8.23 -7.15 -9.52
C THR A 15 7.01 -7.68 -8.79
N LEU A 16 6.34 -8.67 -9.34
CA LEU A 16 5.29 -9.40 -8.65
C LEU A 16 5.33 -10.85 -9.11
N ASP A 17 5.64 -11.72 -8.20
CA ASP A 17 5.67 -13.16 -8.38
C ASP A 17 4.61 -13.83 -7.51
N VAL A 18 3.88 -14.76 -8.09
CA VAL A 18 2.88 -15.59 -7.39
C VAL A 18 3.47 -16.97 -7.25
N LEU A 19 3.80 -17.35 -6.02
CA LEU A 19 4.54 -18.58 -5.72
C LEU A 19 3.62 -19.80 -5.57
N GLY A 20 2.35 -19.59 -5.27
CA GLY A 20 1.35 -20.64 -5.11
C GLY A 20 0.13 -20.19 -4.32
N THR A 21 -0.87 -21.06 -4.30
CA THR A 21 -2.09 -20.87 -3.51
C THR A 21 -1.90 -21.45 -2.11
N ARG A 22 -2.38 -20.76 -1.11
CA ARG A 22 -2.31 -21.11 0.31
C ARG A 22 -3.60 -21.83 0.74
N ASP A 23 -3.53 -22.55 1.85
CA ASP A 23 -4.68 -23.26 2.44
C ASP A 23 -5.80 -22.29 2.88
N ASP A 24 -5.46 -21.02 3.14
CA ASP A 24 -6.41 -19.95 3.50
C ASP A 24 -7.09 -19.28 2.29
N GLY A 25 -6.84 -19.80 1.07
CA GLY A 25 -7.41 -19.31 -0.18
C GLY A 25 -6.71 -18.04 -0.72
N TYR A 26 -5.70 -17.54 -0.05
CA TYR A 26 -4.82 -16.48 -0.55
C TYR A 26 -3.65 -17.07 -1.36
N HIS A 27 -2.86 -16.19 -1.97
CA HIS A 27 -1.65 -16.57 -2.69
C HIS A 27 -0.40 -16.16 -1.91
N ASP A 28 0.62 -17.00 -1.92
CA ASP A 28 1.96 -16.60 -1.51
C ASP A 28 2.58 -15.76 -2.62
N LEU A 29 2.97 -14.55 -2.25
CA LEU A 29 3.54 -13.55 -3.15
C LEU A 29 5.00 -13.28 -2.79
N ARG A 30 5.76 -12.85 -3.80
CA ARG A 30 7.05 -12.19 -3.62
C ARG A 30 7.12 -11.00 -4.55
N SER A 31 7.33 -9.82 -4.00
CA SER A 31 7.31 -8.57 -4.76
C SER A 31 8.37 -7.61 -4.25
N VAL A 32 9.03 -6.91 -5.15
CA VAL A 32 9.73 -5.68 -4.79
C VAL A 32 8.75 -4.55 -4.96
N MET A 33 8.42 -3.89 -3.85
CA MET A 33 7.53 -2.74 -3.83
C MET A 33 8.31 -1.44 -3.66
N GLN A 34 7.82 -0.39 -4.28
CA GLN A 34 8.38 0.96 -4.24
C GLN A 34 7.30 1.98 -3.92
N THR A 35 7.55 2.82 -2.92
CA THR A 35 6.75 4.02 -2.65
C THR A 35 7.01 5.07 -3.73
N ILE A 36 5.97 5.73 -4.20
CA ILE A 36 6.05 6.80 -5.21
C ILE A 36 5.46 8.12 -4.67
N SER A 37 5.71 9.22 -5.38
CA SER A 37 5.29 10.57 -4.95
C SER A 37 3.79 10.86 -5.10
N VAL A 38 3.05 10.05 -5.87
CA VAL A 38 1.59 10.14 -5.91
C VAL A 38 1.04 9.79 -4.53
N ARG A 39 0.20 10.64 -3.96
CA ARG A 39 -0.32 10.44 -2.60
C ARG A 39 -1.69 11.05 -2.44
N ASP A 40 -2.44 10.52 -1.48
CA ASP A 40 -3.60 11.18 -0.90
C ASP A 40 -3.16 12.05 0.28
N ASP A 41 -3.92 13.09 0.61
CA ASP A 41 -3.66 13.90 1.78
C ASP A 41 -4.68 13.55 2.87
N ILE A 42 -4.16 13.28 4.07
CA ILE A 42 -4.95 12.91 5.26
C ILE A 42 -4.86 14.05 6.27
N GLU A 43 -6.04 14.52 6.70
CA GLU A 43 -6.17 15.46 7.81
C GLU A 43 -6.97 14.76 8.93
N ILE A 44 -6.50 14.86 10.18
CA ILE A 44 -7.16 14.25 11.33
C ILE A 44 -7.31 15.29 12.44
N ASP A 45 -8.54 15.59 12.82
CA ASP A 45 -8.82 16.36 14.03
C ASP A 45 -9.04 15.39 15.20
N VAL A 46 -8.27 15.55 16.25
CA VAL A 46 -8.34 14.75 17.48
C VAL A 46 -8.89 15.61 18.62
N GLY A 47 -9.85 15.07 19.37
CA GLY A 47 -10.50 15.78 20.47
C GLY A 47 -11.49 16.83 19.97
N THR A 48 -12.37 16.45 19.06
CA THR A 48 -13.34 17.35 18.43
C THR A 48 -14.54 17.69 19.32
N GLY A 49 -14.77 16.90 20.37
CA GLY A 49 -15.98 16.98 21.20
C GLY A 49 -17.25 16.52 20.48
N LYS A 50 -17.09 15.79 19.35
CA LYS A 50 -18.18 15.30 18.49
C LYS A 50 -18.02 13.81 18.22
N PRO A 51 -19.08 13.12 17.78
CA PRO A 51 -18.93 11.75 17.27
C PRO A 51 -17.87 11.65 16.18
N TRP A 52 -17.34 10.45 15.99
CA TRP A 52 -16.39 10.19 14.91
C TRP A 52 -17.02 10.44 13.53
N GLU A 53 -16.28 11.10 12.67
CA GLU A 53 -16.69 11.41 11.29
C GLU A 53 -15.53 11.11 10.32
N LEU A 54 -15.88 10.64 9.14
CA LEU A 54 -14.94 10.53 8.02
C LEU A 54 -15.54 11.20 6.79
N HIS A 55 -14.75 12.03 6.14
CA HIS A 55 -15.09 12.69 4.88
C HIS A 55 -14.09 12.31 3.81
N CYS A 56 -14.57 12.11 2.58
CA CYS A 56 -13.76 11.84 1.41
C CYS A 56 -14.29 12.66 0.25
N ASP A 57 -13.41 13.27 -0.55
CA ASP A 57 -13.76 14.06 -1.73
C ASP A 57 -14.01 13.22 -2.98
N MET A 58 -13.90 11.88 -2.88
CA MET A 58 -14.17 10.94 -3.98
C MET A 58 -15.43 10.13 -3.68
N ASP A 59 -16.38 10.14 -4.62
CA ASP A 59 -17.60 9.34 -4.53
C ASP A 59 -17.29 7.83 -4.54
N GLY A 60 -18.12 7.04 -3.88
CA GLY A 60 -17.99 5.57 -3.82
C GLY A 60 -17.03 5.05 -2.76
N ILE A 61 -16.23 5.91 -2.13
CA ILE A 61 -15.38 5.54 -0.99
C ILE A 61 -16.23 5.54 0.30
N PRO A 62 -16.24 4.43 1.08
CA PRO A 62 -16.97 4.40 2.35
C PRO A 62 -16.53 5.52 3.29
N THR A 63 -17.47 6.19 3.93
CA THR A 63 -17.21 7.25 4.94
C THR A 63 -17.63 6.82 6.36
N ASP A 64 -17.66 5.52 6.58
CA ASP A 64 -18.04 4.87 7.82
C ASP A 64 -16.97 3.87 8.29
N GLU A 65 -17.33 2.98 9.21
CA GLU A 65 -16.48 1.90 9.75
C GLU A 65 -15.97 0.92 8.68
N GLY A 66 -16.54 0.92 7.49
CA GLY A 66 -16.04 0.15 6.33
C GLY A 66 -14.71 0.65 5.79
N ASN A 67 -14.39 1.95 6.00
CA ASN A 67 -13.18 2.57 5.51
C ASN A 67 -11.93 2.08 6.27
N LEU A 68 -10.83 1.81 5.53
CA LEU A 68 -9.59 1.31 6.16
C LEU A 68 -8.92 2.37 7.05
N ALA A 69 -9.04 3.66 6.74
CA ALA A 69 -8.54 4.75 7.57
C ALA A 69 -9.27 4.82 8.92
N TRP A 70 -10.60 4.63 8.92
CA TRP A 70 -11.39 4.51 10.14
C TRP A 70 -10.95 3.32 10.99
N LYS A 71 -10.84 2.13 10.36
CA LYS A 71 -10.37 0.91 11.04
C LYS A 71 -8.98 1.09 11.64
N ALA A 72 -8.09 1.78 10.93
CA ALA A 72 -6.74 2.09 11.38
C ALA A 72 -6.74 2.96 12.64
N ALA A 73 -7.52 4.03 12.64
CA ALA A 73 -7.65 4.91 13.81
C ALA A 73 -8.19 4.14 15.01
N LYS A 74 -9.27 3.37 14.82
CA LYS A 74 -9.90 2.59 15.88
C LYS A 74 -8.94 1.57 16.48
N LEU A 75 -8.32 0.74 15.63
CA LEU A 75 -7.38 -0.31 16.04
C LEU A 75 -6.17 0.27 16.77
N TYR A 76 -5.62 1.39 16.27
CA TYR A 76 -4.50 2.06 16.91
C TYR A 76 -4.85 2.56 18.32
N LEU A 77 -5.96 3.28 18.45
CA LEU A 77 -6.39 3.85 19.73
C LEU A 77 -6.74 2.78 20.77
N ASP A 78 -7.39 1.71 20.33
CA ASP A 78 -7.67 0.55 21.19
C ASP A 78 -6.37 -0.10 21.69
N THR A 79 -5.36 -0.19 20.81
CA THR A 79 -4.04 -0.77 21.15
C THR A 79 -3.32 0.05 22.21
N ILE A 80 -3.29 1.38 22.09
CA ILE A 80 -2.63 2.26 23.05
C ILE A 80 -3.53 2.68 24.21
N LYS A 81 -4.76 2.15 24.26
CA LYS A 81 -5.78 2.42 25.30
C LYS A 81 -6.07 3.92 25.46
N LYS A 82 -6.25 4.59 24.33
CA LYS A 82 -6.69 6.00 24.30
C LYS A 82 -8.10 6.09 23.74
N ASP A 83 -8.86 6.97 24.33
CA ASP A 83 -10.22 7.30 23.90
C ASP A 83 -10.30 8.82 23.79
N PRO A 84 -9.96 9.39 22.62
CA PRO A 84 -10.09 10.82 22.41
C PRO A 84 -11.57 11.21 22.35
N ASP A 85 -11.88 12.39 22.87
CA ASP A 85 -13.20 12.99 22.78
C ASP A 85 -13.49 13.40 21.31
N GLY A 86 -13.78 12.40 20.48
CA GLY A 86 -14.10 12.54 19.06
C GLY A 86 -12.89 12.62 18.12
N ILE A 87 -13.11 12.12 16.90
CA ILE A 87 -12.16 12.19 15.77
C ILE A 87 -12.91 12.56 14.50
N THR A 88 -12.31 13.44 13.70
CA THR A 88 -12.73 13.67 12.31
C THR A 88 -11.58 13.41 11.39
N ILE A 89 -11.76 12.49 10.41
CA ILE A 89 -10.76 12.17 9.38
C ILE A 89 -11.24 12.76 8.05
N ARG A 90 -10.38 13.50 7.35
CA ARG A 90 -10.64 13.99 5.99
C ARG A 90 -9.60 13.43 5.05
N ILE A 91 -10.08 12.86 3.94
CA ILE A 91 -9.25 12.23 2.91
C ILE A 91 -9.44 13.01 1.60
N THR A 92 -8.35 13.58 1.08
CA THR A 92 -8.32 14.14 -0.26
C THR A 92 -7.61 13.17 -1.20
N LYS A 93 -8.39 12.55 -2.11
CA LYS A 93 -7.92 11.46 -2.97
C LYS A 93 -7.21 11.98 -4.22
N ARG A 94 -6.04 11.41 -4.50
CA ARG A 94 -5.28 11.58 -5.75
C ARG A 94 -4.78 10.25 -6.30
N ILE A 95 -4.73 9.19 -5.47
CA ILE A 95 -4.42 7.83 -5.92
C ILE A 95 -5.67 7.28 -6.60
N PRO A 96 -5.61 6.94 -7.91
CA PRO A 96 -6.78 6.47 -8.62
C PRO A 96 -7.34 5.18 -8.02
N GLU A 97 -8.65 5.11 -7.87
CA GLU A 97 -9.33 3.92 -7.39
C GLU A 97 -9.13 2.73 -8.33
N GLY A 98 -9.02 1.51 -7.78
CA GLY A 98 -8.86 0.28 -8.56
C GLY A 98 -7.58 0.23 -9.40
N SER A 99 -6.56 1.05 -9.07
CA SER A 99 -5.29 1.13 -9.80
C SER A 99 -4.25 0.09 -9.38
N GLY A 100 -4.48 -0.67 -8.31
CA GLY A 100 -3.47 -1.55 -7.71
C GLY A 100 -2.35 -0.80 -6.98
N MET A 101 -2.45 0.53 -6.79
CA MET A 101 -1.47 1.36 -6.10
C MET A 101 -1.73 1.50 -4.59
N ALA A 102 -2.63 0.71 -4.05
CA ALA A 102 -2.93 0.57 -2.63
C ALA A 102 -3.48 1.83 -1.93
N GLY A 103 -4.33 2.67 -2.61
CA GLY A 103 -4.82 3.94 -2.05
C GLY A 103 -5.42 3.80 -0.65
N GLY A 104 -6.42 2.93 -0.45
CA GLY A 104 -7.02 2.74 0.87
C GLY A 104 -6.06 2.22 1.95
N SER A 105 -5.09 1.37 1.58
CA SER A 105 -4.04 0.90 2.49
C SER A 105 -3.05 2.02 2.83
N ALA A 106 -2.76 2.90 1.90
CA ALA A 106 -1.93 4.09 2.10
C ALA A 106 -2.63 5.07 3.07
N ASP A 107 -3.95 5.27 2.92
CA ASP A 107 -4.75 6.11 3.83
C ASP A 107 -4.70 5.55 5.26
N ALA A 108 -4.94 4.24 5.42
CA ALA A 108 -4.84 3.57 6.72
C ALA A 108 -3.46 3.72 7.36
N ALA A 109 -2.39 3.50 6.58
CA ALA A 109 -1.01 3.63 7.05
C ALA A 109 -0.69 5.07 7.47
N ALA A 110 -1.17 6.07 6.72
CA ALA A 110 -1.00 7.48 7.07
C ALA A 110 -1.68 7.81 8.40
N VAL A 111 -2.90 7.31 8.62
CA VAL A 111 -3.60 7.46 9.90
C VAL A 111 -2.80 6.83 11.06
N LEU A 112 -2.28 5.61 10.89
CA LEU A 112 -1.43 4.97 11.91
C LEU A 112 -0.21 5.82 12.26
N ARG A 113 0.52 6.33 11.25
CA ARG A 113 1.70 7.18 11.47
C ARG A 113 1.36 8.50 12.15
N ALA A 114 0.29 9.18 11.68
CA ALA A 114 -0.13 10.47 12.22
C ALA A 114 -0.52 10.37 13.69
N LEU A 115 -1.34 9.38 14.04
CA LEU A 115 -1.77 9.15 15.42
C LEU A 115 -0.59 8.72 16.30
N ASN A 116 0.30 7.84 15.82
CA ASN A 116 1.47 7.42 16.58
C ASN A 116 2.37 8.62 16.93
N ARG A 117 2.62 9.51 15.97
CA ARG A 117 3.36 10.75 16.20
C ARG A 117 2.65 11.68 17.19
N HIS A 118 1.33 11.80 17.09
CA HIS A 118 0.53 12.62 17.99
C HIS A 118 0.62 12.18 19.45
N TYR A 119 0.64 10.87 19.70
CA TYR A 119 0.72 10.29 21.03
C TYR A 119 2.17 10.03 21.52
N GLY A 120 3.19 10.62 20.87
CA GLY A 120 4.58 10.54 21.29
C GLY A 120 5.28 9.24 20.89
N GLU A 121 4.85 8.63 19.81
CA GLU A 121 5.46 7.43 19.19
C GLU A 121 5.57 6.20 20.11
N PRO A 122 4.48 5.80 20.79
CA PRO A 122 4.52 4.65 21.70
C PRO A 122 4.79 3.32 21.00
N LEU A 123 4.55 3.23 19.68
CA LEU A 123 4.83 2.05 18.87
C LEU A 123 5.98 2.33 17.89
N SER A 124 6.89 1.36 17.76
CA SER A 124 7.91 1.40 16.70
C SER A 124 7.25 1.27 15.32
N ILE A 125 7.97 1.66 14.25
CA ILE A 125 7.48 1.51 12.89
C ILE A 125 7.16 0.05 12.53
N GLY A 126 7.92 -0.91 13.06
CA GLY A 126 7.66 -2.34 12.90
C GLY A 126 6.35 -2.75 13.59
N ALA A 127 6.12 -2.32 14.83
CA ALA A 127 4.87 -2.60 15.56
C ALA A 127 3.66 -1.96 14.87
N LEU A 128 3.80 -0.76 14.29
CA LEU A 128 2.75 -0.15 13.46
C LEU A 128 2.45 -0.96 12.19
N ALA A 129 3.49 -1.48 11.53
CA ALA A 129 3.33 -2.32 10.36
C ALA A 129 2.62 -3.64 10.70
N GLU A 130 2.99 -4.29 11.81
CA GLU A 130 2.30 -5.49 12.31
C GLU A 130 0.83 -5.20 12.63
N LEU A 131 0.54 -4.08 13.29
CA LEU A 131 -0.82 -3.63 13.54
C LEU A 131 -1.59 -3.43 12.23
N GLY A 132 -0.94 -2.83 11.24
CA GLY A 132 -1.50 -2.59 9.90
C GLY A 132 -1.83 -3.87 9.14
N ALA A 133 -1.12 -4.98 9.38
CA ALA A 133 -1.39 -6.28 8.75
C ALA A 133 -2.81 -6.83 9.07
N ALA A 134 -3.38 -6.45 10.21
CA ALA A 134 -4.76 -6.81 10.57
C ALA A 134 -5.81 -6.01 9.79
N ILE A 135 -5.43 -4.89 9.17
CA ILE A 135 -6.31 -4.02 8.40
C ILE A 135 -6.30 -4.40 6.91
N GLY A 136 -5.12 -4.66 6.37
CA GLY A 136 -4.96 -5.05 4.97
C GLY A 136 -3.53 -5.40 4.61
N SER A 137 -3.36 -6.24 3.58
CA SER A 137 -2.07 -6.81 3.19
C SER A 137 -1.03 -5.78 2.76
N ASP A 138 -1.44 -4.67 2.14
CA ASP A 138 -0.51 -3.61 1.69
C ASP A 138 -0.23 -2.56 2.79
N VAL A 139 -1.00 -2.55 3.90
CA VAL A 139 -0.83 -1.56 4.98
C VAL A 139 0.56 -1.61 5.62
N PRO A 140 1.15 -2.80 5.89
CA PRO A 140 2.53 -2.88 6.41
C PRO A 140 3.54 -2.16 5.54
N PHE A 141 3.52 -2.40 4.22
CA PHE A 141 4.41 -1.72 3.29
C PHE A 141 4.16 -0.21 3.26
N CYS A 142 2.89 0.22 3.17
CA CYS A 142 2.53 1.64 3.18
C CYS A 142 2.90 2.34 4.49
N THR A 143 3.02 1.59 5.60
CA THR A 143 3.48 2.11 6.90
C THR A 143 4.99 2.35 6.91
N ILE A 144 5.78 1.40 6.38
CA ILE A 144 7.25 1.45 6.35
C ILE A 144 7.74 2.38 5.25
N CYS A 145 7.09 2.37 4.08
CA CYS A 145 7.49 3.11 2.87
C CYS A 145 8.86 2.69 2.29
N GLY A 146 9.34 3.45 1.29
CA GLY A 146 10.64 3.23 0.64
C GLY A 146 10.62 2.10 -0.40
N THR A 147 11.71 1.34 -0.47
CA THR A 147 11.86 0.14 -1.29
C THR A 147 11.90 -1.07 -0.38
N ALA A 148 11.09 -2.09 -0.63
CA ALA A 148 11.09 -3.30 0.19
C ALA A 148 10.79 -4.55 -0.61
N MET A 149 11.34 -5.68 -0.15
CA MET A 149 10.86 -7.01 -0.49
C MET A 149 9.63 -7.31 0.37
N VAL A 150 8.55 -7.69 -0.29
CA VAL A 150 7.27 -8.02 0.33
C VAL A 150 6.93 -9.47 -0.01
N GLU A 151 6.61 -10.26 1.00
CA GLU A 151 6.34 -11.69 0.89
C GLU A 151 5.07 -12.09 1.65
N GLY A 152 4.68 -13.35 1.54
CA GLY A 152 3.44 -13.87 2.10
C GLY A 152 2.23 -13.37 1.33
N ARG A 153 1.17 -12.92 2.00
CA ARG A 153 0.02 -12.25 1.37
C ARG A 153 0.29 -10.78 1.04
N GLY A 154 1.48 -10.23 1.45
CA GLY A 154 1.87 -8.83 1.42
C GLY A 154 2.22 -8.27 2.79
N GLU A 155 2.09 -9.07 3.85
CA GLU A 155 2.30 -8.63 5.24
C GLU A 155 3.76 -8.69 5.70
N ARG A 156 4.60 -9.52 5.07
CA ARG A 156 6.01 -9.64 5.45
C ARG A 156 6.85 -8.67 4.65
N VAL A 157 7.24 -7.57 5.28
CA VAL A 157 7.97 -6.48 4.65
C VAL A 157 9.41 -6.44 5.16
N ARG A 158 10.36 -6.58 4.25
CA ARG A 158 11.79 -6.45 4.51
C ARG A 158 12.35 -5.27 3.71
N PRO A 159 12.75 -4.17 4.37
CA PRO A 159 13.35 -3.03 3.70
C PRO A 159 14.55 -3.43 2.84
N LEU A 160 14.66 -2.80 1.68
CA LEU A 160 15.78 -2.88 0.75
C LEU A 160 16.51 -1.53 0.69
N PRO A 161 17.73 -1.47 0.14
CA PRO A 161 18.36 -0.20 -0.19
C PRO A 161 17.44 0.66 -1.04
N ASN A 162 17.45 1.97 -0.79
CA ASN A 162 16.64 2.91 -1.54
C ASN A 162 16.96 2.84 -3.04
N MET A 163 15.92 2.89 -3.83
CA MET A 163 16.03 3.02 -5.27
C MET A 163 16.63 4.39 -5.62
N PRO A 164 17.48 4.50 -6.66
CA PRO A 164 17.94 5.79 -7.17
C PRO A 164 16.76 6.67 -7.59
N ASP A 165 16.94 8.00 -7.53
CA ASP A 165 15.95 8.95 -8.01
C ASP A 165 15.61 8.67 -9.48
N CYS A 166 14.33 8.45 -9.74
CA CYS A 166 13.85 8.15 -11.08
C CYS A 166 12.41 8.65 -11.27
N LEU A 167 11.99 8.71 -12.52
CA LEU A 167 10.63 9.06 -12.90
C LEU A 167 9.87 7.81 -13.35
N PHE A 168 8.64 7.66 -12.84
CA PHE A 168 7.70 6.65 -13.29
C PHE A 168 6.63 7.30 -14.17
N VAL A 169 6.37 6.71 -15.33
CA VAL A 169 5.20 7.03 -16.14
C VAL A 169 4.13 5.99 -15.85
N ILE A 170 3.00 6.43 -15.30
CA ILE A 170 1.88 5.57 -14.91
C ILE A 170 0.73 5.81 -15.89
N CYS A 171 0.23 4.72 -16.48
CA CYS A 171 -0.96 4.74 -17.29
C CYS A 171 -2.00 3.82 -16.67
N LYS A 172 -3.11 4.39 -16.16
CA LYS A 172 -4.24 3.63 -15.65
C LYS A 172 -5.38 3.72 -16.68
N PRO A 173 -5.81 2.58 -17.27
CA PRO A 173 -7.00 2.56 -18.13
C PRO A 173 -8.26 2.95 -17.35
N GLU A 174 -9.33 3.35 -18.06
CA GLU A 174 -10.59 3.71 -17.42
C GLU A 174 -11.29 2.53 -16.75
N PHE A 175 -11.11 1.32 -17.28
CA PHE A 175 -11.66 0.12 -16.65
C PHE A 175 -10.88 -0.28 -15.40
N SER A 176 -11.58 -0.86 -14.44
CA SER A 176 -11.02 -1.45 -13.22
C SER A 176 -11.09 -2.97 -13.32
N ILE A 177 -10.06 -3.64 -12.76
CA ILE A 177 -10.02 -5.10 -12.62
C ILE A 177 -9.96 -5.41 -11.14
N SER A 178 -10.84 -6.28 -10.66
CA SER A 178 -10.79 -6.69 -9.27
C SER A 178 -9.62 -7.64 -9.01
N THR A 179 -8.91 -7.42 -7.92
CA THR A 179 -7.79 -8.27 -7.50
C THR A 179 -8.21 -9.75 -7.37
N PRO A 180 -9.34 -10.11 -6.74
CA PRO A 180 -9.79 -11.50 -6.68
C PRO A 180 -10.02 -12.13 -8.06
N GLU A 181 -10.58 -11.38 -9.02
CA GLU A 181 -10.78 -11.88 -10.38
C GLU A 181 -9.46 -12.15 -11.09
N MET A 182 -8.46 -11.29 -10.88
CA MET A 182 -7.12 -11.51 -11.44
C MET A 182 -6.47 -12.77 -10.90
N PHE A 183 -6.53 -13.00 -9.59
CA PHE A 183 -5.98 -14.23 -8.99
C PHE A 183 -6.73 -15.48 -9.45
N ARG A 184 -8.07 -15.45 -9.54
CA ARG A 184 -8.84 -16.56 -10.09
C ARG A 184 -8.43 -16.90 -11.53
N LYS A 185 -8.23 -15.90 -12.39
CA LYS A 185 -7.74 -16.11 -13.76
C LYS A 185 -6.30 -16.65 -13.79
N LEU A 186 -5.49 -16.31 -12.79
CA LEU A 186 -4.13 -16.83 -12.67
C LEU A 186 -4.15 -18.33 -12.30
N ASP A 187 -5.04 -18.75 -11.39
CA ASP A 187 -5.20 -20.14 -10.97
C ASP A 187 -5.60 -21.06 -12.13
N GLU A 188 -6.34 -20.52 -13.11
CA GLU A 188 -6.73 -21.24 -14.33
C GLU A 188 -5.55 -21.45 -15.30
N LYS A 189 -4.42 -20.77 -15.09
CA LYS A 189 -3.25 -20.80 -15.98
C LYS A 189 -2.01 -21.25 -15.23
N GLN A 190 -1.22 -22.13 -15.86
CA GLN A 190 0.09 -22.48 -15.32
C GLN A 190 1.06 -21.31 -15.50
N VAL A 191 1.69 -20.87 -14.41
CA VAL A 191 2.76 -19.87 -14.44
C VAL A 191 4.07 -20.58 -14.74
N TYR A 192 4.63 -20.33 -15.93
CA TYR A 192 5.87 -21.01 -16.37
C TYR A 192 7.14 -20.17 -16.15
N LYS A 193 6.99 -18.90 -15.79
CA LYS A 193 8.14 -18.00 -15.68
C LYS A 193 7.97 -17.05 -14.51
N HIS A 194 8.87 -17.19 -13.55
CA HIS A 194 8.95 -16.33 -12.38
C HIS A 194 9.96 -15.19 -12.62
N PRO A 195 9.70 -13.96 -12.13
CA PRO A 195 10.69 -12.88 -12.15
C PRO A 195 11.90 -13.24 -11.29
N ASP A 196 13.11 -12.87 -11.72
CA ASP A 196 14.28 -13.00 -10.88
C ASP A 196 14.32 -11.89 -9.82
N ASN A 197 13.86 -12.24 -8.62
CA ASN A 197 13.87 -11.32 -7.48
C ASN A 197 15.22 -11.29 -6.75
N ALA A 198 16.18 -12.18 -7.10
CA ALA A 198 17.50 -12.23 -6.48
C ALA A 198 18.44 -11.14 -6.99
N GLU A 199 18.20 -10.63 -8.21
CA GLU A 199 18.99 -9.55 -8.81
C GLU A 199 18.76 -8.17 -8.16
N TRP A 200 17.76 -8.03 -7.29
CA TRP A 200 17.48 -6.78 -6.57
C TRP A 200 18.46 -6.55 -5.39
N ASN A 201 19.75 -6.72 -5.67
CA ASN A 201 20.85 -6.38 -4.77
C ASN A 201 21.45 -5.01 -5.13
N PRO A 202 22.13 -4.32 -4.19
CA PRO A 202 22.72 -2.98 -4.39
C PRO A 202 23.51 -2.76 -5.70
N PRO A 203 24.28 -3.73 -6.23
CA PRO A 203 24.93 -3.57 -7.52
C PRO A 203 24.01 -3.42 -8.72
N PHE A 204 22.81 -3.98 -8.65
CA PHE A 204 21.81 -3.89 -9.71
C PHE A 204 21.25 -2.47 -9.85
N PHE A 205 21.01 -1.77 -8.73
CA PHE A 205 20.56 -0.38 -8.75
C PHE A 205 21.59 0.57 -9.40
N GLN A 206 22.89 0.30 -9.23
CA GLN A 206 23.95 1.06 -9.92
C GLN A 206 23.96 0.80 -11.44
N ALA A 207 23.60 -0.41 -11.87
CA ALA A 207 23.52 -0.77 -13.29
C ALA A 207 22.27 -0.20 -13.98
N ILE A 208 21.14 -0.04 -13.28
CA ILE A 208 19.91 0.56 -13.82
C ILE A 208 20.14 2.03 -14.20
N SER A 209 20.90 2.79 -13.43
CA SER A 209 21.14 4.21 -13.70
C SER A 209 21.79 4.49 -15.06
N VAL A 210 22.45 3.50 -15.66
CA VAL A 210 23.17 3.62 -16.94
C VAL A 210 22.41 3.00 -18.12
N ARG A 211 21.51 2.04 -17.90
CA ARG A 211 20.82 1.30 -18.97
C ARG A 211 19.33 1.60 -19.12
N SER A 212 18.66 2.15 -18.13
CA SER A 212 17.20 2.19 -18.10
C SER A 212 16.54 3.28 -18.95
N ALA A 213 17.29 4.20 -19.53
CA ALA A 213 16.71 5.17 -20.47
C ALA A 213 16.16 4.54 -21.77
N ARG A 214 16.43 3.27 -22.03
CA ARG A 214 16.02 2.60 -23.29
C ARG A 214 14.97 1.50 -23.16
N THR A 215 14.66 0.98 -21.97
CA THR A 215 13.71 -0.14 -21.84
C THR A 215 13.07 -0.28 -20.47
N CYS A 216 12.46 0.76 -19.93
CA CYS A 216 11.60 0.61 -18.76
C CYS A 216 10.13 0.55 -19.21
N THR A 217 9.70 -0.60 -19.69
CA THR A 217 8.27 -0.91 -19.79
C THR A 217 7.88 -1.59 -18.48
N MET A 218 7.64 -0.80 -17.45
CA MET A 218 6.96 -1.31 -16.27
C MET A 218 5.48 -1.46 -16.61
N SER A 219 5.06 -2.68 -16.91
CA SER A 219 3.65 -2.98 -16.92
C SER A 219 3.21 -3.25 -15.48
N LEU A 220 2.21 -2.54 -15.01
CA LEU A 220 1.47 -2.84 -13.78
C LEU A 220 0.78 -4.23 -13.85
N ILE A 221 0.78 -4.85 -15.02
CA ILE A 221 0.33 -6.22 -15.25
C ILE A 221 1.59 -7.10 -15.17
N PRO A 222 1.64 -8.10 -14.26
CA PRO A 222 2.71 -9.08 -14.23
C PRO A 222 2.96 -9.65 -15.64
N TRP A 223 4.21 -9.84 -16.01
CA TRP A 223 4.58 -10.35 -17.35
C TRP A 223 3.86 -11.66 -17.69
N SER A 224 3.56 -12.48 -16.69
CA SER A 224 2.73 -13.67 -16.79
C SER A 224 1.27 -13.40 -17.24
N LEU A 225 0.76 -12.21 -17.02
CA LEU A 225 -0.61 -11.82 -17.38
C LEU A 225 -0.70 -11.10 -18.74
N ARG A 226 0.41 -10.69 -19.34
CA ARG A 226 0.42 -10.07 -20.69
C ARG A 226 -0.20 -10.97 -21.77
N ARG A 227 -0.13 -12.29 -21.63
CA ARG A 227 -0.76 -13.26 -22.54
C ARG A 227 -2.26 -13.51 -22.30
N ILE A 228 -2.85 -12.85 -21.33
CA ILE A 228 -4.29 -12.98 -21.07
C ILE A 228 -5.10 -12.05 -21.98
N TRP A 229 -4.46 -11.02 -22.54
CA TRP A 229 -5.11 -9.95 -23.30
C TRP A 229 -4.80 -9.92 -24.80
N ASN A 230 -4.11 -10.93 -25.35
CA ASN A 230 -3.94 -11.13 -26.79
C ASN A 230 -4.76 -12.34 -27.26
#